data_ed00a1de427fd991cba1de8b67ae5fd0
#
_entry.id   ed00a1de427fd991cba1de8b67ae5fd0
#
_cell.length_a   1.000
_cell.length_b   1.000
_cell.length_c   1.000
_cell.angle_alpha   90.00
_cell.angle_beta   90.00
_cell.angle_gamma   90.00
#
_symmetry.space_group_name_H-M   'P 1'
#
loop_
_entity.id
_entity.type
_entity.pdbx_description
1 polymer ?
#
loop_
_entity_poly.entity_id
_entity_poly.type
_entity_poly.pdbx_seq_one_letter_code
_entity_poly.pdbx_strand_id
1 'polypeptide(L)'
;MDWFCNKSEGGASKDIKSGLWELTTMIKLPVLVMALLALAGCGTREDSLVITGSSTIAPLMTELAERYEETTGVQVDVQSGGSGRGISDTRQGLADFGMVSRALKAEEGDLTAHLIGRDGIAMIVNALNPVTRLNDAQIVAIYTGEQQSWSAFGGNDAAINVVHKADGRSTQELFLEHFGLSNDRVKPDMVIGENQQGIKAVAGDVNAIGYVSIGTAIYEADAGAPLRLLPLSGVPATLEQVDQGHYPLSRELNLVSQGELSDAASEFLAFITDPGQAGIYHDYYFLPVSR
;
A
#
# COMPACT_ATOMS: atom_id res chain seq x y z
N MET A 1 -51.46 -70.44 -18.02
CA MET A 1 -51.15 -71.60 -17.12
C MET A 1 -50.78 -70.96 -15.82
N ASP A 2 -51.79 -70.63 -14.97
CA ASP A 2 -52.32 -71.52 -13.92
C ASP A 2 -51.23 -71.66 -12.82
N TRP A 3 -51.39 -71.37 -11.58
CA TRP A 3 -52.54 -71.48 -10.69
C TRP A 3 -52.20 -71.00 -9.28
N PHE A 4 -53.12 -70.37 -8.57
CA PHE A 4 -53.67 -70.43 -7.20
C PHE A 4 -52.80 -69.95 -6.02
N CYS A 5 -53.22 -68.88 -5.36
CA CYS A 5 -54.20 -68.83 -4.26
C CYS A 5 -53.78 -69.61 -2.99
N ASN A 6 -53.54 -68.95 -1.88
CA ASN A 6 -54.44 -69.04 -0.73
C ASN A 6 -54.07 -68.14 0.47
N LYS A 7 -55.11 -67.67 1.12
CA LYS A 7 -55.32 -66.92 2.36
C LYS A 7 -54.65 -67.51 3.60
N SER A 8 -54.35 -66.62 4.56
CA SER A 8 -55.00 -66.56 5.90
C SER A 8 -54.32 -65.43 6.72
N GLU A 9 -55.00 -64.41 7.05
CA GLU A 9 -55.63 -63.96 8.29
C GLU A 9 -54.75 -64.08 9.56
N GLY A 10 -54.64 -62.92 10.27
CA GLY A 10 -54.51 -62.93 11.73
C GLY A 10 -53.63 -61.79 12.31
N GLY A 11 -54.20 -60.69 12.56
CA GLY A 11 -54.19 -59.93 13.77
C GLY A 11 -52.86 -59.59 14.48
N ALA A 12 -52.60 -58.29 14.56
CA ALA A 12 -52.33 -57.61 15.84
C ALA A 12 -51.94 -56.13 15.56
N SER A 13 -52.97 -55.30 15.62
CA SER A 13 -52.79 -53.85 15.91
C SER A 13 -52.36 -53.76 17.36
N LYS A 14 -51.20 -53.17 17.63
CA LYS A 14 -50.93 -52.37 18.84
C LYS A 14 -49.56 -51.72 18.78
N ASP A 15 -49.57 -50.43 19.09
CA ASP A 15 -48.48 -49.61 19.62
C ASP A 15 -47.34 -49.22 18.71
N ILE A 16 -47.61 -48.37 17.69
CA ILE A 16 -46.62 -47.53 17.03
C ILE A 16 -46.72 -46.03 17.43
N LYS A 17 -47.35 -45.71 18.52
CA LYS A 17 -47.51 -44.31 18.95
C LYS A 17 -46.63 -43.84 20.10
N SER A 18 -45.88 -44.70 20.78
CA SER A 18 -45.02 -44.27 21.90
C SER A 18 -43.55 -44.07 21.56
N GLY A 19 -43.08 -44.56 20.38
CA GLY A 19 -41.66 -44.44 20.00
C GLY A 19 -41.24 -43.16 19.26
N LEU A 20 -42.21 -42.34 18.75
CA LEU A 20 -41.92 -41.14 18.00
C LEU A 20 -41.71 -39.90 18.86
N TRP A 21 -42.08 -39.90 20.12
CA TRP A 21 -41.91 -38.74 21.00
C TRP A 21 -40.54 -38.67 21.67
N GLU A 22 -39.90 -39.79 21.92
CA GLU A 22 -38.54 -39.81 22.51
C GLU A 22 -37.44 -39.52 21.50
N LEU A 23 -37.57 -39.89 20.20
CA LEU A 23 -36.59 -39.55 19.19
C LEU A 23 -36.57 -38.04 18.84
N THR A 24 -37.70 -37.35 18.95
CA THR A 24 -37.76 -35.91 18.61
C THR A 24 -37.17 -35.01 19.70
N THR A 25 -37.11 -35.46 20.97
CA THR A 25 -36.49 -34.72 22.07
C THR A 25 -34.97 -34.89 22.13
N MET A 26 -34.44 -36.07 21.76
CA MET A 26 -32.99 -36.33 21.75
C MET A 26 -32.23 -35.63 20.62
N ILE A 27 -32.89 -35.34 19.52
CA ILE A 27 -32.26 -34.66 18.35
C ILE A 27 -32.29 -33.12 18.50
N LYS A 28 -33.23 -32.55 19.24
CA LYS A 28 -33.36 -31.09 19.41
C LYS A 28 -32.31 -30.47 20.34
N LEU A 29 -31.82 -31.20 21.33
CA LEU A 29 -30.83 -30.71 22.29
C LEU A 29 -29.42 -30.52 21.68
N PRO A 30 -28.84 -31.50 20.92
CA PRO A 30 -27.52 -31.33 20.33
C PRO A 30 -27.51 -30.30 19.17
N VAL A 31 -28.63 -30.16 18.41
CA VAL A 31 -28.74 -29.16 17.33
C VAL A 31 -28.82 -27.75 17.89
N LEU A 32 -29.48 -27.55 19.03
CA LEU A 32 -29.57 -26.24 19.71
C LEU A 32 -28.21 -25.85 20.33
N VAL A 33 -27.48 -26.80 20.90
CA VAL A 33 -26.13 -26.57 21.46
C VAL A 33 -25.12 -26.28 20.35
N MET A 34 -25.23 -26.96 19.19
CA MET A 34 -24.37 -26.73 18.03
C MET A 34 -24.68 -25.39 17.35
N ALA A 35 -25.92 -24.91 17.36
CA ALA A 35 -26.29 -23.59 16.88
C ALA A 35 -25.83 -22.45 17.81
N LEU A 36 -25.80 -22.69 19.14
CA LEU A 36 -25.27 -21.72 20.11
C LEU A 36 -23.73 -21.63 20.08
N LEU A 37 -23.03 -22.72 19.75
CA LEU A 37 -21.57 -22.71 19.56
C LEU A 37 -21.15 -22.01 18.25
N ALA A 38 -21.99 -22.02 17.23
CA ALA A 38 -21.74 -21.31 15.98
C ALA A 38 -21.90 -19.76 16.12
N LEU A 39 -22.63 -19.27 17.11
CA LEU A 39 -22.80 -17.84 17.40
C LEU A 39 -21.68 -17.25 18.28
N ALA A 40 -20.91 -18.11 18.97
CA ALA A 40 -19.76 -17.67 19.77
C ALA A 40 -18.47 -17.48 18.95
N GLY A 41 -18.49 -17.76 17.63
CA GLY A 41 -17.34 -17.65 16.72
C GLY A 41 -17.30 -16.36 15.89
N CYS A 42 -18.23 -15.42 16.07
CA CYS A 42 -18.05 -14.05 15.58
C CYS A 42 -17.16 -13.30 16.59
N GLY A 43 -15.84 -13.48 16.48
CA GLY A 43 -14.88 -12.57 17.06
C GLY A 43 -15.27 -11.16 16.61
N THR A 44 -15.49 -10.28 17.55
CA THR A 44 -15.72 -8.86 17.29
C THR A 44 -14.52 -8.36 16.48
N ARG A 45 -14.77 -7.61 15.43
CA ARG A 45 -13.77 -6.96 14.55
C ARG A 45 -12.96 -5.89 15.34
N GLU A 46 -13.05 -5.90 16.67
CA GLU A 46 -12.43 -4.92 17.57
C GLU A 46 -10.92 -5.10 17.72
N ASP A 47 -10.35 -6.24 17.27
CA ASP A 47 -8.93 -6.56 17.48
C ASP A 47 -8.10 -6.56 16.19
N SER A 48 -8.55 -5.89 15.12
CA SER A 48 -7.79 -5.80 13.87
C SER A 48 -7.92 -4.42 13.22
N LEU A 49 -6.78 -3.89 12.74
CA LEU A 49 -6.70 -2.64 11.98
C LEU A 49 -6.44 -2.93 10.51
N VAL A 50 -7.06 -2.14 9.63
CA VAL A 50 -6.82 -2.19 8.19
C VAL A 50 -6.22 -0.87 7.73
N ILE A 51 -5.07 -0.93 7.08
CA ILE A 51 -4.32 0.23 6.61
C ILE A 51 -4.06 0.08 5.10
N THR A 52 -4.58 1.00 4.29
CA THR A 52 -4.43 0.90 2.83
C THR A 52 -3.76 2.13 2.24
N GLY A 53 -3.14 2.03 1.07
CA GLY A 53 -2.73 3.23 0.33
C GLY A 53 -1.30 3.23 -0.21
N SER A 54 -0.51 4.25 0.13
CA SER A 54 0.78 4.57 -0.47
C SER A 54 1.78 3.42 -0.45
N SER A 55 2.26 3.01 -1.62
CA SER A 55 3.36 2.05 -1.76
C SER A 55 4.72 2.56 -1.25
N THR A 56 4.83 3.85 -1.00
CA THR A 56 6.02 4.43 -0.37
C THR A 56 6.03 4.12 1.12
N ILE A 57 4.89 4.26 1.78
CA ILE A 57 4.75 4.08 3.23
C ILE A 57 4.62 2.59 3.58
N ALA A 58 4.02 1.79 2.71
CA ALA A 58 3.64 0.41 3.01
C ALA A 58 4.79 -0.47 3.58
N PRO A 59 6.03 -0.46 3.06
CA PRO A 59 7.10 -1.29 3.63
C PRO A 59 7.42 -0.93 5.08
N LEU A 60 7.56 0.37 5.39
CA LEU A 60 7.75 0.86 6.75
C LEU A 60 6.56 0.48 7.65
N MET A 61 5.35 0.66 7.14
CA MET A 61 4.13 0.37 7.90
C MET A 61 3.97 -1.12 8.19
N THR A 62 4.39 -1.99 7.27
CA THR A 62 4.39 -3.45 7.50
C THR A 62 5.32 -3.83 8.66
N GLU A 63 6.54 -3.30 8.69
CA GLU A 63 7.48 -3.54 9.79
C GLU A 63 6.94 -3.04 11.14
N LEU A 64 6.37 -1.82 11.15
CA LEU A 64 5.77 -1.25 12.36
C LEU A 64 4.55 -2.05 12.83
N ALA A 65 3.74 -2.53 11.89
CA ALA A 65 2.58 -3.39 12.14
C ALA A 65 3.00 -4.73 12.78
N GLU A 66 3.98 -5.41 12.20
CA GLU A 66 4.51 -6.68 12.74
C GLU A 66 5.00 -6.51 14.19
N ARG A 67 5.74 -5.45 14.49
CA ARG A 67 6.21 -5.16 15.86
C ARG A 67 5.07 -4.81 16.82
N TYR A 68 4.05 -4.12 16.32
CA TYR A 68 2.86 -3.81 17.13
C TYR A 68 2.08 -5.09 17.44
N GLU A 69 1.88 -5.96 16.46
CA GLU A 69 1.24 -7.26 16.64
C GLU A 69 1.99 -8.14 17.64
N GLU A 70 3.33 -8.20 17.57
CA GLU A 70 4.17 -8.96 18.51
C GLU A 70 4.01 -8.49 19.96
N THR A 71 3.79 -7.18 20.16
CA THR A 71 3.71 -6.56 21.49
C THR A 71 2.31 -6.59 22.09
N THR A 72 1.27 -6.43 21.26
CA THR A 72 -0.10 -6.22 21.70
C THR A 72 -1.05 -7.37 21.39
N GLY A 73 -0.71 -8.18 20.35
CA GLY A 73 -1.59 -9.21 19.80
C GLY A 73 -2.66 -8.66 18.86
N VAL A 74 -2.74 -7.35 18.65
CA VAL A 74 -3.68 -6.71 17.71
C VAL A 74 -3.17 -6.89 16.29
N GLN A 75 -3.97 -7.48 15.40
CA GLN A 75 -3.61 -7.66 13.99
C GLN A 75 -3.72 -6.37 13.20
N VAL A 76 -2.75 -6.11 12.31
CA VAL A 76 -2.73 -4.94 11.44
C VAL A 76 -2.51 -5.35 9.98
N ASP A 77 -3.54 -5.26 9.16
CA ASP A 77 -3.48 -5.58 7.73
C ASP A 77 -3.04 -4.37 6.92
N VAL A 78 -1.85 -4.43 6.31
CA VAL A 78 -1.28 -3.36 5.49
C VAL A 78 -1.35 -3.70 4.01
N GLN A 79 -2.08 -2.87 3.24
CA GLN A 79 -2.29 -3.08 1.81
C GLN A 79 -1.81 -1.89 0.99
N SER A 80 -0.89 -2.10 0.05
CA SER A 80 -0.51 -1.06 -0.91
C SER A 80 -1.53 -0.92 -2.04
N GLY A 81 -1.59 0.26 -2.66
CA GLY A 81 -2.54 0.54 -3.74
C GLY A 81 -2.49 1.99 -4.24
N GLY A 82 -1.62 2.82 -3.64
CA GLY A 82 -1.49 4.25 -3.90
C GLY A 82 -2.32 5.12 -2.97
N SER A 83 -1.92 6.37 -2.83
CA SER A 83 -2.54 7.31 -1.89
C SER A 83 -4.02 7.59 -2.20
N GLY A 84 -4.40 7.60 -3.47
CA GLY A 84 -5.81 7.74 -3.87
C GLY A 84 -6.68 6.59 -3.34
N ARG A 85 -6.16 5.36 -3.33
CA ARG A 85 -6.85 4.22 -2.70
C ARG A 85 -6.96 4.43 -1.19
N GLY A 86 -5.87 4.82 -0.52
CA GLY A 86 -5.91 5.09 0.92
C GLY A 86 -6.99 6.10 1.31
N ILE A 87 -7.08 7.21 0.58
CA ILE A 87 -8.13 8.23 0.77
C ILE A 87 -9.53 7.65 0.53
N SER A 88 -9.71 6.91 -0.57
CA SER A 88 -11.01 6.32 -0.92
C SER A 88 -11.47 5.30 0.10
N ASP A 89 -10.58 4.37 0.51
CA ASP A 89 -10.91 3.29 1.45
C ASP A 89 -11.24 3.86 2.84
N THR A 90 -10.47 4.88 3.29
CA THR A 90 -10.74 5.57 4.56
C THR A 90 -12.09 6.28 4.54
N ARG A 91 -12.43 6.99 3.46
CA ARG A 91 -13.74 7.66 3.30
C ARG A 91 -14.91 6.68 3.31
N GLN A 92 -14.70 5.48 2.81
CA GLN A 92 -15.73 4.44 2.75
C GLN A 92 -15.79 3.57 4.02
N GLY A 93 -14.93 3.83 5.01
CA GLY A 93 -14.83 3.00 6.22
C GLY A 93 -14.32 1.58 5.96
N LEU A 94 -13.60 1.37 4.84
CA LEU A 94 -12.97 0.11 4.46
C LEU A 94 -11.57 -0.04 5.07
N ALA A 95 -10.97 1.08 5.49
CA ALA A 95 -9.69 1.14 6.20
C ALA A 95 -9.80 2.08 7.39
N ASP A 96 -9.13 1.73 8.50
CA ASP A 96 -9.00 2.58 9.68
C ASP A 96 -8.05 3.75 9.41
N PHE A 97 -7.00 3.48 8.62
CA PHE A 97 -6.09 4.50 8.13
C PHE A 97 -5.80 4.37 6.63
N GLY A 98 -5.71 5.52 5.97
CA GLY A 98 -5.16 5.64 4.63
C GLY A 98 -3.70 6.10 4.66
N MET A 99 -2.80 5.40 3.99
CA MET A 99 -1.42 5.86 3.78
C MET A 99 -1.38 6.85 2.62
N VAL A 100 -0.93 8.09 2.88
CA VAL A 100 -0.89 9.18 1.90
C VAL A 100 0.50 9.83 1.91
N SER A 101 1.25 9.71 0.81
CA SER A 101 2.61 10.26 0.70
C SER A 101 2.63 11.64 0.04
N ARG A 102 1.79 12.54 0.53
CA ARG A 102 1.70 13.98 0.25
C ARG A 102 0.82 14.67 1.31
N ALA A 103 0.80 15.97 1.31
CA ALA A 103 -0.23 16.72 2.04
C ALA A 103 -1.64 16.42 1.51
N LEU A 104 -2.66 16.56 2.34
CA LEU A 104 -4.05 16.51 1.91
C LEU A 104 -4.38 17.72 1.02
N LYS A 105 -5.17 17.49 -0.01
CA LYS A 105 -5.72 18.53 -0.86
C LYS A 105 -6.91 19.22 -0.18
N ALA A 106 -7.29 20.40 -0.68
CA ALA A 106 -8.41 21.16 -0.11
C ALA A 106 -9.74 20.37 -0.14
N GLU A 107 -9.97 19.58 -1.19
CA GLU A 107 -11.15 18.71 -1.35
C GLU A 107 -11.10 17.44 -0.47
N GLU A 108 -10.02 17.23 0.26
CA GLU A 108 -9.82 16.12 1.20
C GLU A 108 -9.92 16.57 2.67
N GLY A 109 -10.43 17.77 2.90
CA GLY A 109 -10.55 18.37 4.24
C GLY A 109 -11.58 17.70 5.17
N ASP A 110 -12.28 16.69 4.70
CA ASP A 110 -13.12 15.77 5.48
C ASP A 110 -12.30 14.70 6.23
N LEU A 111 -11.02 14.56 5.91
CA LEU A 111 -10.08 13.65 6.54
C LEU A 111 -9.13 14.39 7.47
N THR A 112 -8.64 13.68 8.50
CA THR A 112 -7.60 14.16 9.40
C THR A 112 -6.26 13.54 9.01
N ALA A 113 -5.25 14.38 8.74
CA ALA A 113 -3.90 13.93 8.47
C ALA A 113 -3.08 13.81 9.77
N HIS A 114 -2.44 12.66 9.96
CA HIS A 114 -1.48 12.39 11.02
C HIS A 114 -0.11 12.27 10.38
N LEU A 115 0.71 13.32 10.48
CA LEU A 115 2.06 13.32 9.94
C LEU A 115 2.92 12.28 10.68
N ILE A 116 3.49 11.32 9.95
CA ILE A 116 4.33 10.25 10.50
C ILE A 116 5.80 10.38 10.08
N GLY A 117 6.09 11.10 9.00
CA GLY A 117 7.46 11.28 8.53
C GLY A 117 7.55 12.14 7.28
N ARG A 118 8.77 12.22 6.72
CA ARG A 118 9.06 12.94 5.47
C ARG A 118 9.93 12.10 4.55
N ASP A 119 9.82 12.39 3.25
CA ASP A 119 10.55 11.75 2.15
C ASP A 119 10.72 12.74 1.00
N GLY A 120 11.39 12.34 -0.05
CA GLY A 120 11.45 13.06 -1.32
C GLY A 120 11.19 12.13 -2.51
N ILE A 121 11.04 12.71 -3.70
CA ILE A 121 10.92 11.97 -4.96
C ILE A 121 12.16 12.23 -5.79
N ALA A 122 12.90 11.17 -6.14
CA ALA A 122 14.09 11.25 -6.99
C ALA A 122 13.82 10.75 -8.40
N MET A 123 14.42 11.40 -9.37
CA MET A 123 14.66 10.82 -10.68
C MET A 123 15.70 9.71 -10.55
N ILE A 124 15.44 8.55 -11.14
CA ILE A 124 16.36 7.40 -11.12
C ILE A 124 16.71 6.95 -12.54
N VAL A 125 17.95 6.56 -12.72
CA VAL A 125 18.45 5.87 -13.91
C VAL A 125 19.25 4.64 -13.48
N ASN A 126 19.53 3.74 -14.42
CA ASN A 126 20.44 2.64 -14.15
C ASN A 126 21.86 3.16 -13.84
N ALA A 127 22.54 2.52 -12.90
CA ALA A 127 23.90 2.93 -12.50
C ALA A 127 24.92 2.91 -13.63
N LEU A 128 24.71 2.08 -14.66
CA LEU A 128 25.53 2.01 -15.86
C LEU A 128 25.21 3.08 -16.92
N ASN A 129 24.12 3.84 -16.75
CA ASN A 129 23.83 4.96 -17.62
C ASN A 129 24.87 6.06 -17.38
N PRO A 130 25.55 6.59 -18.41
CA PRO A 130 26.61 7.61 -18.23
C PRO A 130 26.06 8.99 -17.82
N VAL A 131 24.76 9.23 -17.99
CA VAL A 131 24.13 10.51 -17.59
C VAL A 131 24.01 10.57 -16.07
N THR A 132 24.59 11.61 -15.47
CA THR A 132 24.65 11.81 -14.01
C THR A 132 23.83 12.98 -13.51
N ARG A 133 23.29 13.78 -14.41
CA ARG A 133 22.44 14.95 -14.09
C ARG A 133 21.56 15.32 -15.26
N LEU A 134 20.39 15.82 -14.96
CA LEU A 134 19.46 16.45 -15.89
C LEU A 134 18.90 17.70 -15.21
N ASN A 135 18.64 18.75 -15.99
CA ASN A 135 17.86 19.88 -15.49
C ASN A 135 16.37 19.67 -15.76
N ASP A 136 15.51 20.48 -15.16
CA ASP A 136 14.07 20.33 -15.23
C ASP A 136 13.53 20.39 -16.67
N ALA A 137 14.06 21.27 -17.52
CA ALA A 137 13.66 21.35 -18.93
C ALA A 137 14.04 20.07 -19.71
N GLN A 138 15.17 19.45 -19.38
CA GLN A 138 15.59 18.17 -19.99
C GLN A 138 14.68 17.03 -19.54
N ILE A 139 14.30 16.98 -18.27
CA ILE A 139 13.34 16.00 -17.73
C ILE A 139 11.99 16.17 -18.44
N VAL A 140 11.49 17.40 -18.57
CA VAL A 140 10.24 17.68 -19.28
C VAL A 140 10.35 17.21 -20.74
N ALA A 141 11.44 17.53 -21.46
CA ALA A 141 11.63 17.14 -22.86
C ALA A 141 11.65 15.61 -23.02
N ILE A 142 12.21 14.87 -22.06
CA ILE A 142 12.19 13.39 -22.04
C ILE A 142 10.75 12.89 -21.86
N TYR A 143 10.06 13.36 -20.82
CA TYR A 143 8.73 12.85 -20.47
C TYR A 143 7.64 13.25 -21.47
N THR A 144 7.83 14.36 -22.23
CA THR A 144 6.94 14.76 -23.33
C THR A 144 7.28 14.11 -24.67
N GLY A 145 8.39 13.37 -24.76
CA GLY A 145 8.86 12.73 -25.99
C GLY A 145 9.50 13.70 -26.99
N GLU A 146 9.82 14.95 -26.59
CA GLU A 146 10.56 15.92 -27.40
C GLU A 146 12.01 15.49 -27.60
N GLN A 147 12.58 14.79 -26.61
CA GLN A 147 13.88 14.16 -26.68
C GLN A 147 13.76 12.66 -26.37
N GLN A 148 14.25 11.84 -27.28
CA GLN A 148 14.09 10.39 -27.23
C GLN A 148 15.42 9.63 -27.22
N SER A 149 16.58 10.32 -27.28
CA SER A 149 17.91 9.69 -27.24
C SER A 149 18.76 10.25 -26.11
N TRP A 150 19.44 9.36 -25.40
CA TRP A 150 20.41 9.71 -24.37
C TRP A 150 21.61 10.50 -24.91
N SER A 151 21.93 10.40 -26.21
CA SER A 151 23.02 11.17 -26.82
C SER A 151 22.83 12.69 -26.72
N ALA A 152 21.58 13.17 -26.65
CA ALA A 152 21.28 14.58 -26.43
C ALA A 152 21.74 15.11 -25.05
N PHE A 153 22.01 14.21 -24.11
CA PHE A 153 22.39 14.52 -22.73
C PHE A 153 23.80 14.02 -22.35
N GLY A 154 24.62 13.68 -23.38
CA GLY A 154 25.97 13.12 -23.18
C GLY A 154 25.98 11.64 -22.82
N GLY A 155 24.87 10.95 -22.99
CA GLY A 155 24.74 9.51 -22.84
C GLY A 155 25.08 8.77 -24.12
N ASN A 156 24.81 7.46 -24.14
CA ASN A 156 24.96 6.61 -25.30
C ASN A 156 23.99 6.98 -26.42
N ASP A 157 24.30 6.61 -27.67
CA ASP A 157 23.34 6.74 -28.77
C ASP A 157 22.32 5.59 -28.68
N ALA A 158 21.33 5.80 -27.80
CA ALA A 158 20.29 4.83 -27.47
C ALA A 158 18.99 5.55 -27.14
N ALA A 159 17.86 4.90 -27.43
CA ALA A 159 16.54 5.41 -27.08
C ALA A 159 16.37 5.47 -25.56
N ILE A 160 15.63 6.47 -25.09
CA ILE A 160 15.25 6.62 -23.68
C ILE A 160 13.96 5.84 -23.45
N ASN A 161 13.95 4.93 -22.47
CA ASN A 161 12.74 4.20 -22.04
C ASN A 161 12.13 4.88 -20.82
N VAL A 162 11.00 5.53 -21.01
CA VAL A 162 10.35 6.37 -20.00
C VAL A 162 9.42 5.52 -19.12
N VAL A 163 9.73 5.43 -17.84
CA VAL A 163 8.90 4.77 -16.82
C VAL A 163 8.09 5.82 -16.09
N HIS A 164 6.77 5.70 -16.13
CA HIS A 164 5.83 6.65 -15.53
C HIS A 164 4.91 5.94 -14.53
N LYS A 165 4.39 6.67 -13.56
CA LYS A 165 3.46 6.16 -12.55
C LYS A 165 2.02 6.23 -13.05
N ALA A 166 1.22 5.21 -12.68
CA ALA A 166 -0.22 5.19 -12.91
C ALA A 166 -0.95 6.27 -12.08
N ASP A 167 -2.15 6.61 -12.49
CA ASP A 167 -3.04 7.54 -11.77
C ASP A 167 -3.33 7.09 -10.34
N GLY A 168 -3.63 8.06 -9.46
CA GLY A 168 -3.92 7.82 -8.05
C GLY A 168 -2.67 7.56 -7.18
N ARG A 169 -1.48 7.81 -7.72
CA ARG A 169 -0.21 7.73 -7.00
C ARG A 169 0.30 9.13 -6.67
N SER A 170 0.44 9.47 -5.39
CA SER A 170 0.98 10.79 -4.97
C SER A 170 2.32 11.11 -5.66
N THR A 171 3.14 10.11 -5.90
CA THR A 171 4.42 10.29 -6.60
C THR A 171 4.23 10.82 -8.03
N GLN A 172 3.18 10.36 -8.75
CA GLN A 172 2.81 10.89 -10.06
C GLN A 172 2.27 12.32 -9.94
N GLU A 173 1.34 12.53 -9.02
CA GLU A 173 0.71 13.84 -8.84
C GLU A 173 1.75 14.92 -8.55
N LEU A 174 2.66 14.68 -7.60
CA LEU A 174 3.72 15.62 -7.24
C LEU A 174 4.75 15.82 -8.36
N PHE A 175 5.08 14.78 -9.12
CA PHE A 175 5.93 14.89 -10.31
C PHE A 175 5.28 15.80 -11.36
N LEU A 176 4.02 15.57 -11.70
CA LEU A 176 3.30 16.36 -12.70
C LEU A 176 3.16 17.81 -12.25
N GLU A 177 2.83 18.05 -10.99
CA GLU A 177 2.73 19.39 -10.41
C GLU A 177 4.06 20.14 -10.48
N HIS A 178 5.16 19.52 -10.04
CA HIS A 178 6.49 20.14 -10.03
C HIS A 178 6.96 20.56 -11.42
N PHE A 179 6.72 19.72 -12.44
CA PHE A 179 7.15 20.00 -13.81
C PHE A 179 6.10 20.76 -14.64
N GLY A 180 4.94 21.12 -14.06
CA GLY A 180 3.86 21.79 -14.77
C GLY A 180 3.31 20.95 -15.95
N LEU A 181 3.27 19.63 -15.78
CA LEU A 181 2.80 18.70 -16.80
C LEU A 181 1.39 18.20 -16.49
N SER A 182 0.59 18.02 -17.53
CA SER A 182 -0.63 17.21 -17.45
C SER A 182 -0.32 15.76 -17.89
N ASN A 183 -1.05 14.80 -17.34
CA ASN A 183 -0.78 13.38 -17.57
C ASN A 183 -0.87 12.96 -19.04
N ASP A 184 -1.77 13.57 -19.82
CA ASP A 184 -1.95 13.34 -21.26
C ASP A 184 -0.74 13.78 -22.12
N ARG A 185 0.08 14.72 -21.60
CA ARG A 185 1.32 15.17 -22.26
C ARG A 185 2.48 14.21 -22.08
N VAL A 186 2.44 13.35 -21.07
CA VAL A 186 3.49 12.36 -20.81
C VAL A 186 3.42 11.23 -21.85
N LYS A 187 4.58 10.82 -22.38
CA LYS A 187 4.71 9.76 -23.37
C LYS A 187 5.53 8.60 -22.77
N PRO A 188 4.92 7.76 -21.94
CA PRO A 188 5.63 6.67 -21.29
C PRO A 188 5.76 5.46 -22.20
N ASP A 189 6.88 4.75 -22.07
CA ASP A 189 7.06 3.41 -22.64
C ASP A 189 6.52 2.34 -21.69
N MET A 190 6.54 2.64 -20.38
CA MET A 190 6.02 1.75 -19.34
C MET A 190 5.25 2.55 -18.27
N VAL A 191 4.07 2.07 -17.92
CA VAL A 191 3.27 2.58 -16.80
C VAL A 191 3.29 1.58 -15.66
N ILE A 192 3.64 2.06 -14.45
CA ILE A 192 3.81 1.22 -13.25
C ILE A 192 2.98 1.75 -12.08
N GLY A 193 2.57 0.85 -11.18
CA GLY A 193 1.83 1.22 -9.96
C GLY A 193 2.75 1.47 -8.77
N GLU A 194 3.59 0.53 -8.43
CA GLU A 194 4.37 0.49 -7.20
C GLU A 194 5.81 0.99 -7.38
N ASN A 195 6.46 1.47 -6.29
CA ASN A 195 7.87 1.88 -6.35
C ASN A 195 8.77 0.74 -6.80
N GLN A 196 8.55 -0.47 -6.28
CA GLN A 196 9.35 -1.66 -6.61
C GLN A 196 9.29 -2.01 -8.10
N GLN A 197 8.16 -1.79 -8.77
CA GLN A 197 8.05 -2.02 -10.22
C GLN A 197 8.92 -1.03 -11.00
N GLY A 198 8.91 0.26 -10.60
CA GLY A 198 9.75 1.30 -11.22
C GLY A 198 11.24 1.03 -11.01
N ILE A 199 11.62 0.65 -9.81
CA ILE A 199 13.01 0.29 -9.47
C ILE A 199 13.47 -0.89 -10.32
N LYS A 200 12.69 -1.98 -10.39
CA LYS A 200 13.02 -3.15 -11.20
C LYS A 200 13.11 -2.81 -12.70
N ALA A 201 12.23 -1.96 -13.21
CA ALA A 201 12.26 -1.52 -14.60
C ALA A 201 13.56 -0.76 -14.91
N VAL A 202 13.94 0.20 -14.06
CA VAL A 202 15.17 1.00 -14.26
C VAL A 202 16.44 0.18 -13.98
N ALA A 203 16.45 -0.67 -12.96
CA ALA A 203 17.59 -1.53 -12.66
C ALA A 203 17.84 -2.57 -13.77
N GLY A 204 16.80 -3.03 -14.44
CA GLY A 204 16.87 -4.01 -15.53
C GLY A 204 17.18 -3.42 -16.91
N ASP A 205 17.17 -2.10 -17.07
CA ASP A 205 17.36 -1.43 -18.35
C ASP A 205 18.25 -0.19 -18.22
N VAL A 206 19.43 -0.26 -18.85
CA VAL A 206 20.43 0.84 -18.85
C VAL A 206 19.88 2.13 -19.46
N ASN A 207 18.88 2.03 -20.31
CA ASN A 207 18.30 3.16 -21.04
C ASN A 207 17.01 3.68 -20.39
N ALA A 208 16.57 3.08 -19.28
CA ALA A 208 15.36 3.53 -18.60
C ALA A 208 15.62 4.74 -17.69
N ILE A 209 14.60 5.60 -17.59
CA ILE A 209 14.48 6.67 -16.61
C ILE A 209 13.13 6.55 -15.91
N GLY A 210 13.12 6.74 -14.60
CA GLY A 210 11.92 6.73 -13.80
C GLY A 210 12.01 7.71 -12.63
N TYR A 211 11.00 7.72 -11.78
CA TYR A 211 11.00 8.50 -10.55
C TYR A 211 10.28 7.73 -9.43
N VAL A 212 10.86 7.74 -8.25
CA VAL A 212 10.38 6.99 -7.07
C VAL A 212 10.74 7.73 -5.78
N SER A 213 10.29 7.23 -4.64
CA SER A 213 10.73 7.65 -3.31
C SER A 213 12.25 7.63 -3.18
N ILE A 214 12.86 8.68 -2.59
CA ILE A 214 14.29 8.71 -2.26
C ILE A 214 14.62 7.56 -1.32
N GLY A 215 13.87 7.41 -0.22
CA GLY A 215 14.11 6.36 0.76
C GLY A 215 14.08 4.97 0.13
N THR A 216 13.03 4.67 -0.64
CA THR A 216 12.93 3.37 -1.32
C THR A 216 14.06 3.16 -2.33
N ALA A 217 14.47 4.20 -3.07
CA ALA A 217 15.57 4.07 -4.05
C ALA A 217 16.93 3.83 -3.39
N ILE A 218 17.22 4.50 -2.28
CA ILE A 218 18.47 4.29 -1.52
C ILE A 218 18.47 2.89 -0.91
N TYR A 219 17.37 2.48 -0.26
CA TYR A 219 17.24 1.13 0.32
C TYR A 219 17.57 0.04 -0.70
N GLU A 220 17.01 0.12 -1.90
CA GLU A 220 17.23 -0.86 -2.96
C GLU A 220 18.64 -0.76 -3.58
N ALA A 221 19.20 0.45 -3.70
CA ALA A 221 20.56 0.63 -4.17
C ALA A 221 21.58 0.02 -3.20
N ASP A 222 21.40 0.21 -1.89
CA ASP A 222 22.24 -0.39 -0.85
C ASP A 222 22.08 -1.91 -0.78
N ALA A 223 20.89 -2.43 -1.15
CA ALA A 223 20.66 -3.85 -1.34
C ALA A 223 21.26 -4.41 -2.65
N GLY A 224 21.92 -3.57 -3.47
CA GLY A 224 22.65 -3.97 -4.67
C GLY A 224 21.90 -3.75 -5.99
N ALA A 225 20.75 -3.10 -6.01
CA ALA A 225 20.08 -2.73 -7.25
C ALA A 225 20.94 -1.68 -8.01
N PRO A 226 21.22 -1.86 -9.31
CA PRO A 226 22.07 -0.95 -10.07
C PRO A 226 21.33 0.36 -10.42
N LEU A 227 21.13 1.19 -9.40
CA LEU A 227 20.43 2.48 -9.48
C LEU A 227 21.36 3.65 -9.23
N ARG A 228 21.06 4.77 -9.88
CA ARG A 228 21.61 6.09 -9.57
C ARG A 228 20.46 7.08 -9.43
N LEU A 229 20.43 7.80 -8.31
CA LEU A 229 19.55 8.92 -8.09
C LEU A 229 20.18 10.18 -8.72
N LEU A 230 19.43 10.88 -9.55
CA LEU A 230 19.88 12.12 -10.16
C LEU A 230 19.55 13.31 -9.24
N PRO A 231 20.41 14.33 -9.18
CA PRO A 231 20.05 15.59 -8.52
C PRO A 231 18.88 16.25 -9.24
N LEU A 232 18.02 16.93 -8.51
CA LEU A 232 16.91 17.70 -9.03
C LEU A 232 17.17 19.20 -8.83
N SER A 233 17.05 20.01 -9.90
CA SER A 233 17.40 21.43 -9.87
C SER A 233 18.78 21.70 -9.26
N GLY A 234 19.71 20.76 -9.45
CA GLY A 234 21.08 20.83 -8.91
C GLY A 234 21.25 20.38 -7.46
N VAL A 235 20.16 20.04 -6.75
CA VAL A 235 20.18 19.57 -5.36
C VAL A 235 20.27 18.05 -5.34
N PRO A 236 21.23 17.44 -4.62
CA PRO A 236 21.33 15.99 -4.48
C PRO A 236 20.06 15.37 -3.88
N ALA A 237 19.65 14.22 -4.39
CA ALA A 237 18.50 13.47 -3.89
C ALA A 237 18.91 12.66 -2.65
N THR A 238 19.03 13.31 -1.50
CA THR A 238 19.41 12.71 -0.22
C THR A 238 18.43 13.11 0.89
N LEU A 239 18.33 12.27 1.92
CA LEU A 239 17.49 12.58 3.08
C LEU A 239 17.97 13.83 3.82
N GLU A 240 19.28 14.09 3.84
CA GLU A 240 19.83 15.30 4.44
C GLU A 240 19.28 16.57 3.76
N GLN A 241 19.20 16.59 2.42
CA GLN A 241 18.64 17.72 1.68
C GLN A 241 17.11 17.85 1.87
N VAL A 242 16.41 16.73 2.08
CA VAL A 242 14.99 16.73 2.46
C VAL A 242 14.80 17.31 3.86
N ASP A 243 15.61 16.88 4.85
CA ASP A 243 15.54 17.35 6.24
C ASP A 243 15.81 18.84 6.36
N GLN A 244 16.80 19.32 5.62
CA GLN A 244 17.15 20.74 5.55
C GLN A 244 16.13 21.60 4.76
N GLY A 245 15.12 20.98 4.14
CA GLY A 245 14.12 21.68 3.32
C GLY A 245 14.65 22.23 1.99
N HIS A 246 15.81 21.77 1.54
CA HIS A 246 16.43 22.23 0.29
C HIS A 246 16.00 21.43 -0.93
N TYR A 247 15.54 20.17 -0.74
CA TYR A 247 15.19 19.30 -1.86
C TYR A 247 13.82 19.69 -2.44
N PRO A 248 13.72 19.99 -3.75
CA PRO A 248 12.49 20.59 -4.34
C PRO A 248 11.25 19.69 -4.28
N LEU A 249 11.42 18.38 -4.42
CA LEU A 249 10.35 17.39 -4.36
C LEU A 249 10.30 16.65 -3.02
N SER A 250 10.46 17.40 -1.92
CA SER A 250 10.19 16.91 -0.56
C SER A 250 8.69 16.74 -0.35
N ARG A 251 8.29 15.77 0.47
CA ARG A 251 6.89 15.45 0.76
C ARG A 251 6.66 14.95 2.17
N GLU A 252 5.44 15.10 2.62
CA GLU A 252 4.94 14.50 3.84
C GLU A 252 4.56 13.05 3.63
N LEU A 253 4.73 12.25 4.70
CA LEU A 253 4.18 10.91 4.83
C LEU A 253 3.12 10.96 5.92
N ASN A 254 1.88 10.68 5.56
CA ASN A 254 0.73 10.80 6.44
C ASN A 254 -0.04 9.49 6.55
N LEU A 255 -0.54 9.17 7.73
CA LEU A 255 -1.74 8.38 7.89
C LEU A 255 -2.94 9.33 7.91
N VAL A 256 -4.00 8.98 7.21
CA VAL A 256 -5.24 9.75 7.24
C VAL A 256 -6.37 8.93 7.85
N SER A 257 -7.24 9.57 8.61
CA SER A 257 -8.42 8.96 9.23
C SER A 257 -9.66 9.78 8.95
N GLN A 258 -10.84 9.18 9.13
CA GLN A 258 -12.12 9.86 9.07
C GLN A 258 -12.82 9.81 10.43
N GLY A 259 -13.25 10.95 10.93
CA GLY A 259 -13.92 11.05 12.23
C GLY A 259 -12.98 10.79 13.42
N GLU A 260 -13.55 10.28 14.52
CA GLU A 260 -12.80 9.92 15.73
C GLU A 260 -12.13 8.56 15.55
N LEU A 261 -10.90 8.44 16.03
CA LEU A 261 -10.17 7.17 16.03
C LEU A 261 -10.75 6.21 17.07
N SER A 262 -10.81 4.92 16.75
CA SER A 262 -11.01 3.89 17.75
C SER A 262 -9.83 3.85 18.75
N ASP A 263 -10.05 3.21 19.91
CA ASP A 263 -8.98 3.05 20.90
C ASP A 263 -7.78 2.32 20.30
N ALA A 264 -8.01 1.23 19.57
CA ALA A 264 -6.95 0.48 18.88
C ALA A 264 -6.19 1.32 17.84
N ALA A 265 -6.91 2.13 17.04
CA ALA A 265 -6.28 3.02 16.06
C ALA A 265 -5.47 4.14 16.75
N SER A 266 -5.96 4.67 17.87
CA SER A 266 -5.25 5.70 18.66
C SER A 266 -3.98 5.14 19.29
N GLU A 267 -4.02 3.94 19.83
CA GLU A 267 -2.86 3.24 20.41
C GLU A 267 -1.82 2.90 19.33
N PHE A 268 -2.26 2.39 18.17
CA PHE A 268 -1.38 2.13 17.05
C PHE A 268 -0.69 3.40 16.55
N LEU A 269 -1.43 4.50 16.38
CA LEU A 269 -0.86 5.79 15.96
C LEU A 269 0.16 6.30 16.99
N ALA A 270 -0.13 6.17 18.29
CA ALA A 270 0.80 6.53 19.35
C ALA A 270 2.07 5.67 19.30
N PHE A 271 1.93 4.36 19.06
CA PHE A 271 3.05 3.44 18.94
C PHE A 271 3.98 3.82 17.78
N ILE A 272 3.44 3.99 16.56
CA ILE A 272 4.26 4.28 15.38
C ILE A 272 4.92 5.66 15.40
N THR A 273 4.35 6.61 16.16
CA THR A 273 4.92 7.97 16.33
C THR A 273 5.78 8.12 17.59
N ASP A 274 5.96 7.05 18.35
CA ASP A 274 6.86 7.05 19.51
C ASP A 274 8.33 7.24 19.07
N PRO A 275 9.10 8.12 19.73
CA PRO A 275 10.52 8.33 19.40
C PRO A 275 11.36 7.04 19.42
N GLY A 276 10.96 6.03 20.19
CA GLY A 276 11.61 4.71 20.22
C GLY A 276 11.55 3.97 18.87
N GLN A 277 10.63 4.33 17.96
CA GLN A 277 10.52 3.75 16.64
C GLN A 277 11.40 4.45 15.59
N ALA A 278 12.08 5.55 15.94
CA ALA A 278 12.88 6.33 14.97
C ALA A 278 13.93 5.50 14.22
N GLY A 279 14.50 4.47 14.88
CA GLY A 279 15.43 3.54 14.24
C GLY A 279 14.83 2.84 13.02
N ILE A 280 13.56 2.41 13.11
CA ILE A 280 12.87 1.74 12.00
C ILE A 280 12.69 2.70 10.82
N TYR A 281 12.31 3.95 11.07
CA TYR A 281 12.22 4.96 10.00
C TYR A 281 13.55 5.13 9.28
N HIS A 282 14.65 5.19 10.02
CA HIS A 282 16.01 5.31 9.44
C HIS A 282 16.43 4.06 8.66
N ASP A 283 16.07 2.87 9.12
CA ASP A 283 16.33 1.61 8.39
C ASP A 283 15.62 1.56 7.03
N TYR A 284 14.48 2.22 6.92
CA TYR A 284 13.73 2.38 5.67
C TYR A 284 14.05 3.68 4.92
N TYR A 285 15.07 4.43 5.36
CA TYR A 285 15.48 5.72 4.77
C TYR A 285 14.33 6.74 4.71
N PHE A 286 13.59 6.88 5.82
CA PHE A 286 12.62 7.95 6.02
C PHE A 286 13.00 8.81 7.22
N LEU A 287 12.58 10.08 7.18
CA LEU A 287 12.76 11.01 8.29
C LEU A 287 11.53 10.91 9.21
N PRO A 288 11.70 10.45 10.47
CA PRO A 288 10.61 10.45 11.42
C PRO A 288 10.20 11.88 11.79
N VAL A 289 8.98 12.05 12.31
CA VAL A 289 8.56 13.32 12.91
C VAL A 289 9.27 13.46 14.25
N SER A 290 10.16 14.46 14.36
CA SER A 290 10.71 14.85 15.68
C SER A 290 9.59 15.54 16.47
N ARG A 291 9.16 14.97 17.58
CA ARG A 291 8.32 15.67 18.57
C ARG A 291 9.16 16.41 19.57
#